data_85002e0a0b47e17595e22b9c230d60b9
#
_entry.id   85002e0a0b47e17595e22b9c230d60b9
#
_cell.length_a   1.000
_cell.length_b   1.000
_cell.length_c   1.000
_cell.angle_alpha   90.00
_cell.angle_beta   90.00
_cell.angle_gamma   90.00
#
_symmetry.space_group_name_H-M   'P 1'
#
loop_
_entity.id
_entity.type
_entity.pdbx_description
1 polymer ?
#
loop_
_entity_poly.entity_id
_entity_poly.type
_entity_poly.pdbx_seq_one_letter_code
_entity_poly.pdbx_strand_id
1 'polypeptide(L)'
;MDNGIWAWRHPRPVRADDRCIGRTDAPVDPRRARRLARRIQRAARKHDLPHEIWTSPLHRCAEVGRWLRRWGWVHRIDAALIEMDFGAWDGKLWSMIPRHEVEAWNQDFSGYAPGGGESLTAMLERAAGWHGAGVKLVVAHAGWMRARRWNETAPAPPLRAAQFPAGPAYGVLWKLQGKAPAQS
;
A
#
# COMPACT_ATOMS: atom_id res chain seq x y z
N MET A 1 10.46 -20.86 -8.80
CA MET A 1 10.93 -19.99 -7.71
C MET A 1 9.72 -19.25 -7.18
N ASP A 2 9.56 -19.19 -5.86
CA ASP A 2 8.45 -18.45 -5.24
C ASP A 2 8.65 -16.94 -5.51
N ASN A 3 7.74 -16.34 -6.28
CA ASN A 3 7.73 -14.92 -6.58
C ASN A 3 6.81 -14.15 -5.61
N GLY A 4 6.62 -14.66 -4.41
CA GLY A 4 5.73 -14.11 -3.40
C GLY A 4 6.14 -12.70 -2.94
N ILE A 5 5.14 -11.87 -2.62
CA ILE A 5 5.33 -10.55 -2.03
C ILE A 5 4.86 -10.61 -0.58
N TRP A 6 5.78 -10.32 0.35
CA TRP A 6 5.46 -10.17 1.76
C TRP A 6 5.24 -8.68 2.04
N ALA A 7 3.99 -8.26 2.05
CA ALA A 7 3.61 -6.87 2.16
C ALA A 7 3.07 -6.56 3.55
N TRP A 8 3.71 -5.62 4.24
CA TRP A 8 3.22 -5.05 5.50
C TRP A 8 2.57 -3.70 5.23
N ARG A 9 1.38 -3.50 5.80
CA ARG A 9 0.84 -2.14 5.88
C ARG A 9 1.69 -1.32 6.83
N HIS A 10 2.00 -0.09 6.48
CA HIS A 10 2.72 0.85 7.34
C HIS A 10 2.09 0.99 8.74
N PRO A 11 2.83 1.47 9.77
CA PRO A 11 2.26 1.77 11.08
C PRO A 11 1.24 2.92 11.00
N ARG A 12 0.31 2.99 11.96
CA ARG A 12 -0.69 4.06 12.03
C ARG A 12 -0.01 5.44 12.05
N PRO A 13 -0.33 6.33 11.12
CA PRO A 13 0.19 7.69 11.10
C PRO A 13 -0.36 8.50 12.29
N VAL A 14 0.33 9.58 12.59
CA VAL A 14 -0.14 10.56 13.58
C VAL A 14 -1.22 11.43 12.93
N ARG A 15 -2.32 11.68 13.64
CA ARG A 15 -3.44 12.54 13.18
C ARG A 15 -4.11 12.08 11.87
N ALA A 16 -4.23 10.76 11.69
CA ALA A 16 -4.87 10.18 10.51
C ALA A 16 -6.36 9.84 10.74
N ASP A 17 -6.89 10.12 11.92
CA ASP A 17 -8.26 9.76 12.26
C ASP A 17 -9.26 10.61 11.48
N ASP A 18 -10.29 9.95 10.96
CA ASP A 18 -11.39 10.54 10.20
C ASP A 18 -10.98 11.38 8.97
N ARG A 19 -9.75 11.17 8.47
CA ARG A 19 -9.23 11.86 7.29
C ARG A 19 -9.08 10.93 6.10
N CYS A 20 -9.31 11.50 4.92
CA CYS A 20 -8.90 10.91 3.66
C CYS A 20 -7.37 11.04 3.54
N ILE A 21 -6.63 9.94 3.68
CA ILE A 21 -5.17 9.94 3.64
C ILE A 21 -4.68 9.04 2.51
N GLY A 22 -4.34 9.65 1.40
CA GLY A 22 -3.69 9.01 0.28
C GLY A 22 -2.21 9.38 0.19
N ARG A 23 -1.90 10.40 -0.60
CA ARG A 23 -0.53 10.88 -0.82
C ARG A 23 -0.05 11.91 0.21
N THR A 24 -0.91 12.39 1.11
CA THR A 24 -0.46 13.20 2.25
C THR A 24 0.68 12.50 2.98
N ASP A 25 1.81 13.18 3.11
CA ASP A 25 2.99 12.62 3.80
C ASP A 25 2.86 12.73 5.33
N ALA A 26 1.85 12.03 5.85
CA ALA A 26 1.55 12.02 7.28
C ALA A 26 2.68 11.37 8.08
N PRO A 27 3.16 12.03 9.16
CA PRO A 27 4.23 11.51 10.01
C PRO A 27 3.79 10.25 10.75
N VAL A 28 4.77 9.44 11.14
CA VAL A 28 4.59 8.26 11.97
C VAL A 28 5.43 8.36 13.24
N ASP A 29 4.92 7.84 14.35
CA ASP A 29 5.71 7.69 15.58
C ASP A 29 6.93 6.78 15.31
N PRO A 30 8.18 7.27 15.49
CA PRO A 30 9.38 6.48 15.26
C PRO A 30 9.44 5.17 16.05
N ARG A 31 8.81 5.12 17.23
CA ARG A 31 8.74 3.90 18.05
C ARG A 31 7.84 2.84 17.38
N ARG A 32 6.73 3.26 16.72
CA ARG A 32 5.86 2.38 15.95
C ARG A 32 6.57 1.85 14.70
N ALA A 33 7.28 2.72 13.98
CA ALA A 33 8.07 2.33 12.82
C ALA A 33 9.16 1.32 13.21
N ARG A 34 9.91 1.58 14.28
CA ARG A 34 10.93 0.65 14.82
C ARG A 34 10.35 -0.69 15.24
N ARG A 35 9.17 -0.71 15.88
CA ARG A 35 8.49 -1.97 16.26
C ARG A 35 8.12 -2.80 15.03
N LEU A 36 7.59 -2.17 13.97
CA LEU A 36 7.30 -2.88 12.73
C LEU A 36 8.57 -3.41 12.07
N ALA A 37 9.62 -2.60 11.98
CA ALA A 37 10.92 -3.02 11.46
C ALA A 37 11.48 -4.26 12.20
N ARG A 38 11.37 -4.31 13.53
CA ARG A 38 11.77 -5.50 14.32
C ARG A 38 10.93 -6.74 13.99
N ARG A 39 9.63 -6.56 13.75
CA ARG A 39 8.75 -7.67 13.34
C ARG A 39 9.13 -8.20 11.96
N ILE A 40 9.42 -7.31 11.01
CA ILE A 40 9.91 -7.68 9.67
C ILE A 40 11.24 -8.43 9.78
N GLN A 41 12.19 -7.93 10.55
CA GLN A 41 13.48 -8.59 10.76
C GLN A 41 13.33 -10.00 11.36
N ARG A 42 12.43 -10.17 12.34
CA ARG A 42 12.17 -11.51 12.91
C ARG A 42 11.52 -12.46 11.88
N ALA A 43 10.58 -11.94 11.09
CA ALA A 43 9.95 -12.74 10.04
C ALA A 43 10.99 -13.17 8.98
N ALA A 44 11.84 -12.26 8.55
CA ALA A 44 12.89 -12.57 7.58
C ALA A 44 13.84 -13.66 8.10
N ARG A 45 14.31 -13.54 9.34
CA ARG A 45 15.16 -14.59 9.97
C ARG A 45 14.45 -15.93 10.10
N LYS A 46 13.17 -15.92 10.50
CA LYS A 46 12.39 -17.15 10.69
C LYS A 46 12.16 -17.91 9.37
N HIS A 47 12.06 -17.20 8.27
CA HIS A 47 11.70 -17.76 6.96
C HIS A 47 12.85 -17.69 5.94
N ASP A 48 14.06 -17.40 6.39
CA ASP A 48 15.26 -17.27 5.55
C ASP A 48 15.05 -16.35 4.34
N LEU A 49 14.45 -15.16 4.59
CA LEU A 49 14.13 -14.20 3.54
C LEU A 49 15.28 -13.18 3.37
N PRO A 50 15.43 -12.59 2.18
CA PRO A 50 16.49 -11.64 1.91
C PRO A 50 16.40 -10.40 2.81
N HIS A 51 17.55 -9.86 3.22
CA HIS A 51 17.65 -8.63 4.00
C HIS A 51 17.55 -7.38 3.08
N GLU A 52 16.53 -7.37 2.25
CA GLU A 52 16.20 -6.24 1.37
C GLU A 52 14.73 -5.88 1.56
N ILE A 53 14.44 -4.58 1.70
CA ILE A 53 13.11 -4.03 1.92
C ILE A 53 12.79 -2.95 0.88
N TRP A 54 11.62 -3.04 0.29
CA TRP A 54 11.06 -2.04 -0.62
C TRP A 54 9.99 -1.23 0.10
N THR A 55 10.00 0.07 -0.04
CA THR A 55 8.98 0.92 0.59
C THR A 55 8.43 1.96 -0.36
N SER A 56 7.16 2.33 -0.16
CA SER A 56 6.64 3.58 -0.67
C SER A 56 7.52 4.76 -0.21
N PRO A 57 7.61 5.85 -1.00
CA PRO A 57 8.36 7.04 -0.61
C PRO A 57 7.77 7.77 0.60
N LEU A 58 6.46 7.60 0.89
CA LEU A 58 5.80 8.30 1.98
C LEU A 58 6.39 7.94 3.34
N HIS A 59 6.58 8.98 4.18
CA HIS A 59 7.31 8.89 5.45
C HIS A 59 6.88 7.70 6.31
N ARG A 60 5.58 7.42 6.41
CA ARG A 60 5.02 6.32 7.20
C ARG A 60 5.48 4.93 6.76
N CYS A 61 5.88 4.76 5.49
CA CYS A 61 6.49 3.54 4.96
C CYS A 61 8.02 3.62 5.01
N ALA A 62 8.59 4.71 4.49
CA ALA A 62 10.02 4.89 4.36
C ALA A 62 10.75 4.85 5.72
N GLU A 63 10.13 5.33 6.79
CA GLU A 63 10.73 5.30 8.14
C GLU A 63 10.97 3.87 8.64
N VAL A 64 10.12 2.92 8.26
CA VAL A 64 10.35 1.49 8.58
C VAL A 64 11.59 0.98 7.84
N GLY A 65 11.73 1.30 6.56
CA GLY A 65 12.90 0.95 5.76
C GLY A 65 14.19 1.61 6.28
N ARG A 66 14.12 2.87 6.74
CA ARG A 66 15.25 3.55 7.37
C ARG A 66 15.75 2.83 8.64
N TRP A 67 14.85 2.31 9.47
CA TRP A 67 15.22 1.49 10.62
C TRP A 67 15.90 0.20 10.20
N LEU A 68 15.38 -0.53 9.21
CA LEU A 68 16.00 -1.75 8.69
C LEU A 68 17.38 -1.44 8.10
N ARG A 69 17.54 -0.35 7.34
CA ARG A 69 18.83 0.09 6.80
C ARG A 69 19.88 0.33 7.90
N ARG A 70 19.49 0.94 9.03
CA ARG A 70 20.39 1.11 10.19
C ARG A 70 20.86 -0.23 10.78
N TRP A 71 20.14 -1.33 10.47
CA TRP A 71 20.49 -2.69 10.90
C TRP A 71 21.13 -3.53 9.77
N GLY A 72 21.67 -2.86 8.74
CA GLY A 72 22.43 -3.49 7.66
C GLY A 72 21.60 -4.03 6.51
N TRP A 73 20.30 -3.65 6.41
CA TRP A 73 19.46 -4.06 5.28
C TRP A 73 19.64 -3.13 4.07
N VAL A 74 19.45 -3.69 2.87
CA VAL A 74 19.24 -2.88 1.68
C VAL A 74 17.84 -2.29 1.73
N HIS A 75 17.71 -0.96 1.65
CA HIS A 75 16.44 -0.26 1.59
C HIS A 75 16.27 0.43 0.24
N ARG A 76 15.25 0.04 -0.49
CA ARG A 76 14.84 0.61 -1.78
C ARG A 76 13.53 1.35 -1.64
N ILE A 77 13.43 2.52 -2.27
CA ILE A 77 12.21 3.32 -2.35
C ILE A 77 11.66 3.18 -3.75
N ASP A 78 10.36 2.88 -3.86
CA ASP A 78 9.69 2.72 -5.13
C ASP A 78 8.37 3.49 -5.15
N ALA A 79 8.22 4.42 -6.09
CA ALA A 79 7.03 5.25 -6.24
C ALA A 79 5.78 4.43 -6.65
N ALA A 80 5.96 3.28 -7.28
CA ALA A 80 4.84 2.41 -7.64
C ALA A 80 4.13 1.79 -6.41
N LEU A 81 4.76 1.83 -5.21
CA LEU A 81 4.18 1.38 -3.95
C LEU A 81 3.34 2.44 -3.23
N ILE A 82 3.20 3.65 -3.80
CA ILE A 82 2.49 4.76 -3.18
C ILE A 82 0.99 4.47 -3.05
N GLU A 83 0.33 5.11 -2.08
CA GLU A 83 -1.11 5.00 -1.88
C GLU A 83 -1.88 5.68 -3.03
N MET A 84 -3.18 5.41 -3.11
CA MET A 84 -4.10 6.07 -4.03
C MET A 84 -4.01 7.58 -3.86
N ASP A 85 -4.02 8.30 -4.99
CA ASP A 85 -4.11 9.75 -5.02
C ASP A 85 -5.58 10.15 -4.88
N PHE A 86 -5.92 10.79 -3.79
CA PHE A 86 -7.27 11.34 -3.58
C PHE A 86 -7.38 12.81 -4.01
N GLY A 87 -6.40 13.35 -4.70
CA GLY A 87 -6.42 14.71 -5.23
C GLY A 87 -6.80 15.75 -4.18
N ALA A 88 -7.80 16.56 -4.49
CA ALA A 88 -8.28 17.62 -3.58
C ALA A 88 -8.94 17.11 -2.29
N TRP A 89 -9.22 15.80 -2.15
CA TRP A 89 -9.73 15.21 -0.91
C TRP A 89 -8.61 14.85 0.07
N ASP A 90 -7.39 14.72 -0.41
CA ASP A 90 -6.26 14.25 0.39
C ASP A 90 -6.01 15.18 1.60
N GLY A 91 -5.94 14.61 2.79
CA GLY A 91 -5.76 15.32 4.05
C GLY A 91 -7.03 15.92 4.66
N LYS A 92 -8.15 16.00 3.92
CA LYS A 92 -9.43 16.51 4.45
C LYS A 92 -10.07 15.52 5.42
N LEU A 93 -10.87 16.02 6.36
CA LEU A 93 -11.81 15.18 7.10
C LEU A 93 -12.86 14.62 6.12
N TRP A 94 -13.26 13.38 6.29
CA TRP A 94 -14.32 12.78 5.45
C TRP A 94 -15.62 13.57 5.50
N SER A 95 -15.94 14.18 6.64
CA SER A 95 -17.11 15.06 6.83
C SER A 95 -17.04 16.35 6.05
N MET A 96 -15.86 16.76 5.56
CA MET A 96 -15.62 17.96 4.79
C MET A 96 -15.67 17.73 3.27
N ILE A 97 -15.76 16.47 2.85
CA ILE A 97 -15.88 16.12 1.43
C ILE A 97 -17.35 16.26 1.04
N PRO A 98 -17.65 17.01 -0.05
CA PRO A 98 -19.03 17.22 -0.47
C PRO A 98 -19.76 15.90 -0.75
N ARG A 99 -20.97 15.77 -0.20
CA ARG A 99 -21.75 14.53 -0.30
C ARG A 99 -21.98 14.10 -1.75
N HIS A 100 -22.26 15.04 -2.64
CA HIS A 100 -22.47 14.75 -4.06
C HIS A 100 -21.23 14.14 -4.75
N GLU A 101 -20.01 14.55 -4.34
CA GLU A 101 -18.77 13.95 -4.85
C GLU A 101 -18.60 12.51 -4.37
N VAL A 102 -18.92 12.22 -3.10
CA VAL A 102 -18.90 10.85 -2.55
C VAL A 102 -19.97 9.98 -3.22
N GLU A 103 -21.16 10.54 -3.51
CA GLU A 103 -22.23 9.85 -4.24
C GLU A 103 -21.79 9.53 -5.68
N ALA A 104 -21.15 10.48 -6.38
CA ALA A 104 -20.59 10.24 -7.71
C ALA A 104 -19.54 9.12 -7.71
N TRP A 105 -18.64 9.11 -6.71
CA TRP A 105 -17.68 8.02 -6.54
C TRP A 105 -18.36 6.66 -6.29
N ASN A 106 -19.41 6.62 -5.50
CA ASN A 106 -20.17 5.38 -5.27
C ASN A 106 -20.90 4.88 -6.52
N GLN A 107 -21.32 5.78 -7.41
CA GLN A 107 -21.99 5.42 -8.68
C GLN A 107 -21.00 4.85 -9.70
N ASP A 108 -19.81 5.36 -9.74
CA ASP A 108 -18.70 4.87 -10.59
C ASP A 108 -17.46 4.57 -9.74
N PHE A 109 -17.54 3.52 -8.93
CA PHE A 109 -16.54 3.23 -7.89
C PHE A 109 -15.14 3.02 -8.45
N SER A 110 -15.00 2.46 -9.64
CA SER A 110 -13.70 2.13 -10.23
C SER A 110 -13.18 3.18 -11.19
N GLY A 111 -14.06 3.87 -11.91
CA GLY A 111 -13.67 4.84 -12.94
C GLY A 111 -13.54 6.26 -12.41
N TYR A 112 -14.34 6.63 -11.39
CA TYR A 112 -14.29 7.97 -10.80
C TYR A 112 -12.93 8.22 -10.15
N ALA A 113 -12.37 9.42 -10.37
CA ALA A 113 -11.13 9.88 -9.75
C ALA A 113 -11.44 10.83 -8.56
N PRO A 114 -11.44 10.35 -7.31
CA PRO A 114 -11.79 11.14 -6.13
C PRO A 114 -10.93 12.40 -6.03
N GLY A 115 -11.57 13.56 -5.89
CA GLY A 115 -10.88 14.84 -5.81
C GLY A 115 -10.04 15.20 -7.04
N GLY A 116 -10.27 14.57 -8.19
CA GLY A 116 -9.45 14.73 -9.40
C GLY A 116 -8.09 14.04 -9.34
N GLY A 117 -7.95 13.08 -8.45
CA GLY A 117 -6.71 12.31 -8.28
C GLY A 117 -6.65 11.04 -9.15
N GLU A 118 -6.41 9.89 -8.55
CA GLU A 118 -6.28 8.58 -9.22
C GLU A 118 -7.59 7.80 -9.12
N SER A 119 -8.05 7.19 -10.23
CA SER A 119 -9.16 6.24 -10.18
C SER A 119 -8.70 4.89 -9.61
N LEU A 120 -9.66 4.09 -9.10
CA LEU A 120 -9.32 2.75 -8.63
C LEU A 120 -8.78 1.87 -9.77
N THR A 121 -9.30 2.02 -10.99
CA THR A 121 -8.79 1.30 -12.17
C THR A 121 -7.31 1.61 -12.40
N ALA A 122 -6.91 2.88 -12.42
CA ALA A 122 -5.51 3.27 -12.59
C ALA A 122 -4.61 2.71 -11.46
N MET A 123 -5.12 2.70 -10.21
CA MET A 123 -4.40 2.09 -9.09
C MET A 123 -4.24 0.59 -9.24
N LEU A 124 -5.27 -0.12 -9.71
CA LEU A 124 -5.22 -1.57 -9.97
C LEU A 124 -4.15 -1.88 -11.03
N GLU A 125 -4.11 -1.11 -12.11
CA GLU A 125 -3.11 -1.25 -13.19
C GLU A 125 -1.69 -1.00 -12.65
N ARG A 126 -1.47 0.07 -11.90
CA ARG A 126 -0.19 0.40 -11.28
C ARG A 126 0.27 -0.70 -10.31
N ALA A 127 -0.63 -1.21 -9.49
CA ALA A 127 -0.33 -2.30 -8.56
C ALA A 127 -0.04 -3.61 -9.30
N ALA A 128 -0.76 -3.92 -10.39
CA ALA A 128 -0.50 -5.10 -11.23
C ALA A 128 0.86 -5.03 -11.93
N GLY A 129 1.25 -3.84 -12.38
CA GLY A 129 2.52 -3.60 -13.05
C GLY A 129 3.75 -3.69 -12.14
N TRP A 130 3.57 -3.66 -10.82
CA TRP A 130 4.70 -3.81 -9.90
C TRP A 130 5.09 -5.27 -9.71
N HIS A 131 6.26 -5.63 -10.15
CA HIS A 131 6.80 -6.98 -10.08
C HIS A 131 8.33 -6.95 -9.99
N GLY A 132 8.92 -8.08 -9.74
CA GLY A 132 10.37 -8.28 -9.69
C GLY A 132 10.67 -9.76 -9.52
N ALA A 133 11.88 -10.18 -9.87
CA ALA A 133 12.32 -11.55 -9.65
C ALA A 133 12.47 -11.84 -8.14
N GLY A 134 12.11 -13.04 -7.72
CA GLY A 134 12.25 -13.53 -6.35
C GLY A 134 11.25 -12.92 -5.35
N VAL A 135 11.38 -13.34 -4.09
CA VAL A 135 10.54 -12.85 -2.98
C VAL A 135 10.87 -11.40 -2.67
N LYS A 136 9.85 -10.58 -2.56
CA LYS A 136 9.98 -9.16 -2.19
C LYS A 136 9.36 -8.88 -0.83
N LEU A 137 10.13 -8.21 0.01
CA LEU A 137 9.65 -7.69 1.29
C LEU A 137 9.27 -6.22 1.09
N VAL A 138 8.03 -5.86 1.42
CA VAL A 138 7.45 -4.56 1.07
C VAL A 138 6.79 -3.92 2.28
N VAL A 139 6.95 -2.61 2.44
CA VAL A 139 6.07 -1.79 3.31
C VAL A 139 5.31 -0.83 2.43
N ALA A 140 4.00 -1.02 2.37
CA ALA A 140 3.10 -0.25 1.51
C ALA A 140 1.84 0.19 2.27
N HIS A 141 0.78 0.48 1.53
CA HIS A 141 -0.47 1.07 1.99
C HIS A 141 -1.64 0.10 1.81
N ALA A 142 -2.74 0.37 2.53
CA ALA A 142 -3.91 -0.51 2.47
C ALA A 142 -4.52 -0.58 1.07
N GLY A 143 -4.66 0.56 0.38
CA GLY A 143 -5.21 0.61 -0.97
C GLY A 143 -4.35 -0.18 -1.95
N TRP A 144 -3.03 0.04 -1.97
CA TRP A 144 -2.10 -0.69 -2.82
C TRP A 144 -2.14 -2.22 -2.56
N MET A 145 -2.16 -2.63 -1.29
CA MET A 145 -2.24 -4.04 -0.92
C MET A 145 -3.56 -4.69 -1.36
N ARG A 146 -4.68 -3.95 -1.21
CA ARG A 146 -6.01 -4.38 -1.68
C ARG A 146 -6.05 -4.52 -3.21
N ALA A 147 -5.51 -3.53 -3.92
CA ALA A 147 -5.42 -3.54 -5.38
C ALA A 147 -4.60 -4.74 -5.86
N ARG A 148 -3.46 -5.01 -5.21
CA ARG A 148 -2.64 -6.18 -5.52
C ARG A 148 -3.40 -7.49 -5.29
N ARG A 149 -4.08 -7.62 -4.15
CA ARG A 149 -4.90 -8.79 -3.82
C ARG A 149 -6.05 -8.97 -4.81
N TRP A 150 -6.71 -7.87 -5.21
CA TRP A 150 -7.79 -7.93 -6.20
C TRP A 150 -7.31 -8.49 -7.53
N ASN A 151 -6.18 -8.04 -8.01
CA ASN A 151 -5.59 -8.49 -9.27
C ASN A 151 -5.18 -9.99 -9.27
N GLU A 152 -5.08 -10.62 -8.10
CA GLU A 152 -4.83 -12.07 -8.00
C GLU A 152 -6.08 -12.91 -8.25
N THR A 153 -7.26 -12.36 -7.99
CA THR A 153 -8.51 -13.14 -7.90
C THR A 153 -9.60 -12.69 -8.88
N ALA A 154 -9.49 -11.48 -9.43
CA ALA A 154 -10.53 -10.91 -10.27
C ALA A 154 -9.98 -10.37 -11.59
N PRO A 155 -10.65 -10.68 -12.73
CA PRO A 155 -10.20 -10.25 -14.06
C PRO A 155 -10.59 -8.79 -14.39
N ALA A 156 -11.53 -8.20 -13.66
CA ALA A 156 -12.05 -6.85 -13.92
C ALA A 156 -12.14 -6.02 -12.65
N PRO A 157 -12.10 -4.68 -12.74
CA PRO A 157 -12.29 -3.80 -11.58
C PRO A 157 -13.63 -4.03 -10.87
N PRO A 158 -13.70 -3.78 -9.52
CA PRO A 158 -14.94 -3.93 -8.78
C PRO A 158 -15.93 -2.83 -9.15
N LEU A 159 -17.19 -3.17 -9.37
CA LEU A 159 -18.24 -2.22 -9.72
C LEU A 159 -18.74 -1.40 -8.51
N ARG A 160 -18.58 -1.94 -7.30
CA ARG A 160 -19.09 -1.33 -6.06
C ARG A 160 -18.08 -1.49 -4.93
N ALA A 161 -18.06 -0.52 -4.03
CA ALA A 161 -17.18 -0.52 -2.85
C ALA A 161 -17.29 -1.81 -2.00
N ALA A 162 -18.49 -2.39 -1.89
CA ALA A 162 -18.74 -3.63 -1.14
C ALA A 162 -18.03 -4.87 -1.72
N GLN A 163 -17.67 -4.85 -3.00
CA GLN A 163 -16.93 -5.94 -3.65
C GLN A 163 -15.42 -5.85 -3.35
N PHE A 164 -14.94 -4.65 -3.06
CA PHE A 164 -13.51 -4.42 -2.83
C PHE A 164 -13.16 -4.77 -1.38
N PRO A 165 -12.29 -5.76 -1.13
CA PRO A 165 -12.09 -6.32 0.20
C PRO A 165 -11.61 -5.29 1.21
N ALA A 166 -11.87 -5.51 2.50
CA ALA A 166 -11.30 -4.70 3.56
C ALA A 166 -9.77 -4.77 3.54
N GLY A 167 -9.11 -3.63 3.80
CA GLY A 167 -7.66 -3.58 3.87
C GLY A 167 -7.11 -4.21 5.16
N PRO A 168 -5.82 -4.58 5.19
CA PRO A 168 -5.19 -5.06 6.42
C PRO A 168 -5.16 -3.96 7.48
N ALA A 169 -5.20 -4.33 8.75
CA ALA A 169 -4.93 -3.40 9.84
C ALA A 169 -3.47 -2.90 9.78
N TYR A 170 -3.17 -1.79 10.46
CA TYR A 170 -1.81 -1.22 10.50
C TYR A 170 -0.78 -2.23 11.01
N GLY A 171 0.34 -2.35 10.30
CA GLY A 171 1.43 -3.27 10.61
C GLY A 171 1.12 -4.75 10.35
N VAL A 172 -0.01 -5.09 9.77
CA VAL A 172 -0.35 -6.48 9.40
C VAL A 172 0.35 -6.86 8.10
N LEU A 173 0.79 -8.11 8.05
CA LEU A 173 1.38 -8.77 6.89
C LEU A 173 0.30 -9.44 6.04
N TRP A 174 0.35 -9.19 4.75
CA TRP A 174 -0.26 -10.04 3.72
C TRP A 174 0.82 -10.68 2.85
N LYS A 175 0.64 -11.96 2.57
CA LYS A 175 1.38 -12.64 1.51
C LYS A 175 0.56 -12.52 0.23
N LEU A 176 1.16 -11.92 -0.78
CA LEU A 176 0.57 -11.62 -2.07
C LEU A 176 1.33 -12.38 -3.15
N GLN A 177 0.65 -12.72 -4.25
CA GLN A 177 1.32 -13.39 -5.35
C GLN A 177 2.17 -12.38 -6.15
N GLY A 178 3.38 -12.78 -6.47
CA GLY A 178 4.18 -12.12 -7.49
C GLY A 178 3.70 -12.59 -8.87
N LYS A 179 3.48 -11.68 -9.81
CA LYS A 179 3.25 -12.09 -11.20
C LYS A 179 4.56 -12.71 -11.72
N ALA A 180 4.47 -13.88 -12.33
CA ALA A 180 5.61 -14.40 -13.09
C ALA A 180 5.97 -13.37 -14.18
N PRO A 181 7.27 -13.16 -14.47
CA PRO A 181 7.66 -12.35 -15.61
C PRO A 181 6.96 -12.91 -16.85
N ALA A 182 6.38 -12.04 -17.67
CA ALA A 182 5.86 -12.45 -18.97
C ALA A 182 6.98 -13.18 -19.70
N GLN A 183 6.75 -14.40 -20.15
CA GLN A 183 7.69 -15.10 -21.00
C GLN A 183 7.73 -14.31 -22.32
N SER A 184 8.85 -13.65 -22.55
CA SER A 184 9.19 -13.00 -23.84
C SER A 184 9.56 -14.04 -24.87
#